data_4a328e45acdea89ce6bfff506f37d8a0
#
_entry.id   4a328e45acdea89ce6bfff506f37d8a0
#
_cell.length_a   1.000
_cell.length_b   1.000
_cell.length_c   1.000
_cell.angle_alpha   90.00
_cell.angle_beta   90.00
_cell.angle_gamma   90.00
#
_symmetry.space_group_name_H-M   'P 1'
#
loop_
_entity.id
_entity.type
_entity.pdbx_description
1 polymer ?
#
loop_
_entity_poly.entity_id
_entity_poly.type
_entity_poly.pdbx_seq_one_letter_code
_entity_poly.pdbx_strand_id
1 'polypeptide(L)'
;MLGSHNTLSYLRPKKWWAWFTIPWSKCQRKDLEKQYLCGVKYFDIRLRIIKGEWHFVHNKIDYGPEDLFIYQCLSDFGDVYVRILLDQREKPKYPEEYKELFLSHLNFLVNCYPGIHFDSAIVFWEWKEYLTPQINVVENHFSVKPKKWWEYILGTRYFAWKVRKENQDEINDPSMVALKDFV
;
A
#
# COMPACT_ATOMS: atom_id res chain seq x y z
N MET A 1 2.11 -12.94 10.17
CA MET A 1 0.82 -12.37 9.65
C MET A 1 0.94 -12.10 8.17
N LEU A 2 -0.08 -12.43 7.37
CA LEU A 2 -0.08 -12.10 5.95
C LEU A 2 -0.50 -10.65 5.72
N GLY A 3 0.34 -9.90 5.00
CA GLY A 3 0.09 -8.52 4.62
C GLY A 3 -0.02 -8.32 3.11
N SER A 4 -0.82 -7.36 2.70
CA SER A 4 -0.98 -6.93 1.31
C SER A 4 -0.13 -5.69 1.06
N HIS A 5 0.92 -5.83 0.26
CA HIS A 5 1.73 -4.69 -0.17
C HIS A 5 0.95 -3.84 -1.16
N ASN A 6 0.91 -2.53 -0.89
CA ASN A 6 0.21 -1.56 -1.72
C ASN A 6 -1.22 -2.00 -2.09
N THR A 7 -1.98 -2.23 -1.05
CA THR A 7 -3.32 -2.84 -1.03
C THR A 7 -4.26 -2.32 -2.11
N LEU A 8 -4.29 -1.00 -2.32
CA LEU A 8 -5.24 -0.34 -3.22
C LEU A 8 -4.78 -0.27 -4.69
N SER A 9 -3.67 -0.90 -5.03
CA SER A 9 -3.18 -0.90 -6.42
C SER A 9 -4.07 -1.67 -7.42
N TYR A 10 -5.13 -2.31 -6.96
CA TYR A 10 -6.19 -2.87 -7.82
C TYR A 10 -7.09 -1.79 -8.42
N LEU A 11 -7.15 -0.60 -7.82
CA LEU A 11 -7.94 0.53 -8.30
C LEU A 11 -7.50 0.99 -9.69
N ARG A 12 -8.39 1.71 -10.36
CA ARG A 12 -8.08 2.28 -11.67
C ARG A 12 -7.29 3.58 -11.52
N PRO A 13 -6.17 3.74 -12.25
CA PRO A 13 -5.47 5.02 -12.27
C PRO A 13 -6.36 6.15 -12.79
N LYS A 14 -6.26 7.33 -12.17
CA LYS A 14 -6.99 8.53 -12.58
C LYS A 14 -6.56 9.02 -13.97
N LYS A 15 -5.27 8.88 -14.30
CA LYS A 15 -4.71 9.35 -15.56
C LYS A 15 -4.61 8.22 -16.59
N TRP A 16 -5.10 8.44 -17.81
CA TRP A 16 -5.10 7.43 -18.86
C TRP A 16 -3.70 6.91 -19.23
N TRP A 17 -2.67 7.76 -19.25
CA TRP A 17 -1.30 7.32 -19.55
C TRP A 17 -0.72 6.37 -18.48
N ALA A 18 -1.22 6.44 -17.27
CA ALA A 18 -0.77 5.54 -16.20
C ALA A 18 -1.14 4.08 -16.50
N TRP A 19 -2.10 3.83 -17.38
CA TRP A 19 -2.43 2.49 -17.85
C TRP A 19 -1.24 1.77 -18.47
N PHE A 20 -0.35 2.50 -19.14
CA PHE A 20 0.87 1.92 -19.70
C PHE A 20 1.88 1.49 -18.63
N THR A 21 1.81 2.06 -17.44
CA THR A 21 2.70 1.74 -16.32
C THR A 21 2.12 0.70 -15.35
N ILE A 22 0.82 0.38 -15.47
CA ILE A 22 0.14 -0.62 -14.63
C ILE A 22 0.88 -1.96 -14.59
N PRO A 23 1.41 -2.52 -15.70
CA PRO A 23 2.09 -3.80 -15.67
C PRO A 23 3.24 -3.88 -14.66
N TRP A 24 3.84 -2.73 -14.31
CA TRP A 24 4.99 -2.65 -13.41
C TRP A 24 4.68 -2.01 -12.04
N SER A 25 3.47 -1.48 -11.89
CA SER A 25 3.09 -0.72 -10.69
C SER A 25 1.97 -1.36 -9.91
N LYS A 26 1.32 -2.38 -10.49
CA LYS A 26 0.18 -3.04 -9.89
C LYS A 26 0.65 -4.18 -8.99
N CYS A 27 0.55 -3.99 -7.70
CA CYS A 27 0.90 -4.98 -6.69
C CYS A 27 -0.26 -5.92 -6.36
N GLN A 28 -1.51 -5.45 -6.50
CA GLN A 28 -2.71 -6.24 -6.19
C GLN A 28 -3.70 -6.26 -7.35
N ARG A 29 -4.42 -7.36 -7.49
CA ARG A 29 -5.52 -7.53 -8.46
C ARG A 29 -6.87 -7.75 -7.81
N LYS A 30 -6.86 -8.35 -6.63
CA LYS A 30 -8.05 -8.59 -5.83
C LYS A 30 -8.44 -7.31 -5.11
N ASP A 31 -9.73 -7.04 -5.02
CA ASP A 31 -10.28 -6.01 -4.16
C ASP A 31 -10.06 -6.34 -2.67
N LEU A 32 -10.41 -5.43 -1.78
CA LEU A 32 -10.18 -5.57 -0.34
C LEU A 32 -10.81 -6.84 0.23
N GLU A 33 -12.06 -7.11 -0.12
CA GLU A 33 -12.80 -8.27 0.37
C GLU A 33 -12.11 -9.57 -0.04
N LYS A 34 -11.73 -9.69 -1.31
CA LYS A 34 -11.01 -10.88 -1.79
C LYS A 34 -9.62 -11.03 -1.19
N GLN A 35 -8.93 -9.92 -0.90
CA GLN A 35 -7.65 -9.97 -0.19
C GLN A 35 -7.88 -10.50 1.23
N TYR A 36 -8.87 -9.98 1.96
CA TYR A 36 -9.23 -10.43 3.29
C TYR A 36 -9.62 -11.92 3.31
N LEU A 37 -10.46 -12.38 2.38
CA LEU A 37 -10.84 -13.78 2.23
C LEU A 37 -9.65 -14.71 1.90
N CYS A 38 -8.55 -14.16 1.36
CA CYS A 38 -7.28 -14.87 1.18
C CYS A 38 -6.40 -14.88 2.44
N GLY A 39 -6.91 -14.40 3.58
CA GLY A 39 -6.21 -14.41 4.86
C GLY A 39 -5.36 -13.17 5.14
N VAL A 40 -5.47 -12.13 4.30
CA VAL A 40 -4.78 -10.84 4.58
C VAL A 40 -5.39 -10.19 5.80
N LYS A 41 -4.53 -9.83 6.76
CA LYS A 41 -4.90 -9.09 7.97
C LYS A 41 -4.15 -7.77 8.11
N TYR A 42 -3.13 -7.54 7.31
CA TYR A 42 -2.34 -6.31 7.32
C TYR A 42 -2.37 -5.65 5.94
N PHE A 43 -2.87 -4.41 5.87
CA PHE A 43 -3.13 -3.67 4.64
C PHE A 43 -2.22 -2.45 4.53
N ASP A 44 -1.42 -2.36 3.48
CA ASP A 44 -0.51 -1.24 3.20
C ASP A 44 -1.18 -0.23 2.27
N ILE A 45 -1.56 0.91 2.80
CA ILE A 45 -2.21 2.02 2.09
C ILE A 45 -1.25 3.19 1.98
N ARG A 46 -1.16 3.79 0.80
CA ARG A 46 -0.28 4.92 0.54
C ARG A 46 -1.07 6.15 0.15
N LEU A 47 -0.80 7.23 0.86
CA LEU A 47 -1.43 8.53 0.68
C LEU A 47 -0.43 9.56 0.17
N ARG A 48 -0.95 10.54 -0.55
CA ARG A 48 -0.24 11.75 -0.97
C ARG A 48 -1.18 12.92 -1.01
N ILE A 49 -0.68 14.10 -0.64
CA ILE A 49 -1.43 15.34 -0.83
C ILE A 49 -1.23 15.81 -2.27
N ILE A 50 -2.34 15.89 -3.02
CA ILE A 50 -2.38 16.38 -4.39
C ILE A 50 -3.39 17.53 -4.47
N LYS A 51 -2.92 18.74 -4.72
CA LYS A 51 -3.76 19.95 -4.78
C LYS A 51 -4.60 20.20 -3.51
N GLY A 52 -4.03 19.87 -2.35
CA GLY A 52 -4.69 20.06 -1.05
C GLY A 52 -5.62 18.93 -0.61
N GLU A 53 -5.80 17.89 -1.41
CA GLU A 53 -6.63 16.71 -1.09
C GLU A 53 -5.78 15.46 -0.89
N TRP A 54 -6.22 14.57 0.00
CA TRP A 54 -5.62 13.25 0.16
C TRP A 54 -5.98 12.34 -1.01
N HIS A 55 -4.99 11.66 -1.57
CA HIS A 55 -5.15 10.72 -2.67
C HIS A 55 -4.51 9.39 -2.35
N PHE A 56 -5.14 8.30 -2.78
CA PHE A 56 -4.49 7.00 -2.86
C PHE A 56 -3.47 6.97 -3.99
N VAL A 57 -2.25 6.56 -3.67
CA VAL A 57 -1.16 6.57 -4.64
C VAL A 57 -0.30 5.30 -4.57
N HIS A 58 0.39 5.04 -5.65
CA HIS A 58 1.55 4.16 -5.65
C HIS A 58 2.59 4.69 -6.62
N ASN A 59 3.73 5.04 -6.09
CA ASN A 59 4.82 5.52 -6.93
C ASN A 59 4.38 6.75 -7.74
N LYS A 60 4.33 6.70 -9.09
CA LYS A 60 3.84 7.79 -9.97
C LYS A 60 2.33 7.75 -10.23
N ILE A 61 1.67 6.71 -9.76
CA ILE A 61 0.26 6.50 -10.04
C ILE A 61 -0.58 7.14 -8.96
N ASP A 62 -1.54 7.93 -9.41
CA ASP A 62 -2.62 8.50 -8.63
C ASP A 62 -3.90 7.69 -8.95
N TYR A 63 -4.49 7.10 -7.94
CA TYR A 63 -5.73 6.31 -8.04
C TYR A 63 -6.98 7.17 -7.77
N GLY A 64 -6.81 8.41 -7.37
CA GLY A 64 -7.88 9.35 -7.08
C GLY A 64 -7.93 9.78 -5.63
N PRO A 65 -8.87 10.68 -5.30
CA PRO A 65 -9.08 11.14 -3.94
C PRO A 65 -9.29 9.97 -2.97
N GLU A 66 -8.86 10.15 -1.74
CA GLU A 66 -9.11 9.21 -0.67
C GLU A 66 -10.61 9.03 -0.45
N ASP A 67 -11.03 7.77 -0.43
CA ASP A 67 -12.40 7.37 -0.15
C ASP A 67 -12.47 6.71 1.24
N LEU A 68 -13.12 7.39 2.16
CA LEU A 68 -13.27 6.91 3.55
C LEU A 68 -14.07 5.61 3.66
N PHE A 69 -14.86 5.27 2.64
CA PHE A 69 -15.55 3.98 2.56
C PHE A 69 -14.58 2.78 2.58
N ILE A 70 -13.34 2.96 2.09
CA ILE A 70 -12.28 1.95 2.18
C ILE A 70 -11.99 1.58 3.65
N TYR A 71 -11.89 2.57 4.52
CA TYR A 71 -11.63 2.33 5.95
C TYR A 71 -12.85 1.74 6.66
N GLN A 72 -14.06 2.12 6.23
CA GLN A 72 -15.27 1.49 6.73
C GLN A 72 -15.28 -0.01 6.39
N CYS A 73 -15.00 -0.39 5.16
CA CYS A 73 -14.88 -1.81 4.77
C CYS A 73 -13.82 -2.55 5.59
N LEU A 74 -12.66 -1.93 5.83
CA LEU A 74 -11.60 -2.54 6.63
C LEU A 74 -12.03 -2.69 8.10
N SER A 75 -12.72 -1.70 8.66
CA SER A 75 -13.27 -1.77 10.02
C SER A 75 -14.31 -2.89 10.16
N ASP A 76 -15.15 -3.08 9.14
CA ASP A 76 -16.19 -4.11 9.13
C ASP A 76 -15.61 -5.55 9.07
N PHE A 77 -14.39 -5.70 8.55
CA PHE A 77 -13.69 -7.00 8.59
C PHE A 77 -13.28 -7.42 10.01
N GLY A 78 -13.08 -6.46 10.91
CA GLY A 78 -12.63 -6.68 12.30
C GLY A 78 -11.19 -7.23 12.37
N ASP A 79 -10.51 -6.87 13.45
CA ASP A 79 -9.13 -7.35 13.77
C ASP A 79 -8.18 -7.27 12.58
N VAL A 80 -8.09 -6.08 12.00
CA VAL A 80 -7.18 -5.77 10.89
C VAL A 80 -6.18 -4.69 11.27
N TYR A 81 -5.01 -4.79 10.66
CA TYR A 81 -3.94 -3.80 10.77
C TYR A 81 -3.85 -3.01 9.47
N VAL A 82 -3.74 -1.70 9.58
CA VAL A 82 -3.61 -0.80 8.43
C VAL A 82 -2.39 0.08 8.59
N ARG A 83 -1.43 -0.09 7.71
CA ARG A 83 -0.29 0.81 7.60
C ARG A 83 -0.63 1.95 6.66
N ILE A 84 -0.60 3.17 7.16
CA ILE A 84 -0.73 4.37 6.34
C ILE A 84 0.65 4.95 6.07
N LEU A 85 1.04 5.04 4.80
CA LEU A 85 2.29 5.65 4.37
C LEU A 85 2.01 6.97 3.66
N LEU A 86 2.68 8.04 4.11
CA LEU A 86 2.76 9.27 3.33
C LEU A 86 3.85 9.12 2.26
N ASP A 87 3.45 8.80 1.03
CA ASP A 87 4.35 8.63 -0.13
C ASP A 87 4.44 9.96 -0.90
N GLN A 88 5.08 10.95 -0.30
CA GLN A 88 5.36 12.23 -0.96
C GLN A 88 6.66 12.12 -1.75
N ARG A 89 6.58 12.27 -3.08
CA ARG A 89 7.72 12.02 -3.98
C ARG A 89 8.78 13.09 -3.98
N GLU A 90 8.34 14.33 -3.89
CA GLU A 90 9.22 15.48 -3.86
C GLU A 90 9.35 15.93 -2.42
N LYS A 91 10.58 16.19 -1.99
CA LYS A 91 10.82 16.75 -0.66
C LYS A 91 10.10 18.10 -0.60
N PRO A 92 9.10 18.26 0.25
CA PRO A 92 8.40 19.52 0.37
C PRO A 92 9.33 20.59 0.91
N LYS A 93 9.05 21.85 0.55
CA LYS A 93 9.81 22.99 1.07
C LYS A 93 9.73 23.09 2.59
N TYR A 94 8.60 22.68 3.16
CA TYR A 94 8.30 22.69 4.58
C TYR A 94 7.87 21.27 5.03
N PRO A 95 8.81 20.35 5.29
CA PRO A 95 8.49 18.97 5.66
C PRO A 95 7.62 18.82 6.90
N GLU A 96 7.81 19.70 7.89
CA GLU A 96 7.09 19.65 9.17
C GLU A 96 5.60 19.94 8.98
N GLU A 97 5.20 20.86 8.08
CA GLU A 97 3.81 21.11 7.77
C GLU A 97 3.12 19.86 7.21
N TYR A 98 3.79 19.11 6.36
CA TYR A 98 3.26 17.85 5.83
C TYR A 98 3.15 16.78 6.90
N LYS A 99 4.09 16.75 7.83
CA LYS A 99 4.06 15.85 8.98
C LYS A 99 2.87 16.16 9.88
N GLU A 100 2.66 17.42 10.21
CA GLU A 100 1.52 17.87 11.02
C GLU A 100 0.18 17.54 10.36
N LEU A 101 0.03 17.83 9.07
CA LEU A 101 -1.15 17.48 8.30
C LEU A 101 -1.40 15.98 8.29
N PHE A 102 -0.35 15.18 8.11
CA PHE A 102 -0.45 13.72 8.12
C PHE A 102 -0.84 13.19 9.50
N LEU A 103 -0.24 13.69 10.58
CA LEU A 103 -0.59 13.32 11.95
C LEU A 103 -2.02 13.69 12.29
N SER A 104 -2.48 14.87 11.89
CA SER A 104 -3.86 15.30 12.07
C SER A 104 -4.83 14.37 11.32
N HIS A 105 -4.51 14.02 10.09
CA HIS A 105 -5.32 13.09 9.30
C HIS A 105 -5.32 11.67 9.90
N LEU A 106 -4.16 11.19 10.34
CA LEU A 106 -4.07 9.89 11.00
C LEU A 106 -4.91 9.85 12.29
N ASN A 107 -4.84 10.91 13.11
CA ASN A 107 -5.68 11.02 14.32
C ASN A 107 -7.17 11.03 13.97
N PHE A 108 -7.57 11.70 12.89
CA PHE A 108 -8.93 11.65 12.38
C PHE A 108 -9.34 10.20 12.04
N LEU A 109 -8.52 9.44 11.27
CA LEU A 109 -8.82 8.06 10.93
C LEU A 109 -8.92 7.15 12.16
N VAL A 110 -8.00 7.27 13.11
CA VAL A 110 -8.01 6.51 14.36
C VAL A 110 -9.30 6.75 15.15
N ASN A 111 -9.75 8.01 15.23
CA ASN A 111 -10.98 8.35 15.94
C ASN A 111 -12.24 7.85 15.23
N CYS A 112 -12.26 7.89 13.90
CA CYS A 112 -13.40 7.43 13.11
C CYS A 112 -13.51 5.91 13.03
N TYR A 113 -12.38 5.18 13.08
CA TYR A 113 -12.31 3.73 12.89
C TYR A 113 -11.56 3.03 14.01
N PRO A 114 -12.08 3.04 15.25
CA PRO A 114 -11.38 2.50 16.43
C PRO A 114 -11.17 0.98 16.39
N GLY A 115 -11.87 0.28 15.50
CA GLY A 115 -11.68 -1.17 15.27
C GLY A 115 -10.48 -1.53 14.38
N ILE A 116 -9.79 -0.53 13.83
CA ILE A 116 -8.61 -0.73 13.01
C ILE A 116 -7.34 -0.47 13.82
N HIS A 117 -6.36 -1.36 13.77
CA HIS A 117 -5.04 -1.14 14.33
C HIS A 117 -4.17 -0.37 13.31
N PHE A 118 -4.01 0.94 13.52
CA PHE A 118 -3.25 1.78 12.60
C PHE A 118 -1.76 1.81 12.93
N ASP A 119 -0.94 1.60 11.88
CA ASP A 119 0.48 1.93 11.85
C ASP A 119 0.71 3.04 10.82
N SER A 120 1.75 3.84 11.00
CA SER A 120 2.05 4.93 10.08
C SER A 120 3.53 5.14 9.82
N ALA A 121 3.85 5.65 8.63
CA ALA A 121 5.19 6.12 8.30
C ALA A 121 5.15 7.25 7.28
N ILE A 122 6.12 8.16 7.36
CA ILE A 122 6.38 9.14 6.34
C ILE A 122 7.53 8.62 5.49
N VAL A 123 7.30 8.49 4.18
CA VAL A 123 8.32 8.06 3.23
C VAL A 123 8.56 9.19 2.25
N PHE A 124 9.61 9.97 2.48
CA PHE A 124 10.17 10.86 1.48
C PHE A 124 11.28 10.16 0.72
N TRP A 125 11.71 10.71 -0.40
CA TRP A 125 12.73 10.15 -1.28
C TRP A 125 14.04 9.79 -0.59
N GLU A 126 14.44 10.59 0.39
CA GLU A 126 15.68 10.40 1.16
C GLU A 126 15.44 10.25 2.68
N TRP A 127 14.17 10.17 3.09
CA TRP A 127 13.83 10.22 4.49
C TRP A 127 12.65 9.32 4.79
N LYS A 128 12.80 8.46 5.80
CA LYS A 128 11.77 7.56 6.29
C LYS A 128 11.66 7.72 7.80
N GLU A 129 10.50 8.10 8.27
CA GLU A 129 10.21 8.23 9.70
C GLU A 129 9.02 7.35 10.06
N TYR A 130 9.18 6.57 11.12
CA TYR A 130 8.12 5.76 11.69
C TYR A 130 7.50 6.51 12.86
N LEU A 131 6.18 6.71 12.82
CA LEU A 131 5.44 7.52 13.78
C LEU A 131 4.76 6.70 14.86
N THR A 132 4.59 5.40 14.64
CA THR A 132 4.01 4.45 15.60
C THR A 132 4.96 3.27 15.80
N PRO A 133 4.91 2.61 16.98
CA PRO A 133 5.58 1.33 17.16
C PRO A 133 5.09 0.36 16.09
N GLN A 134 6.00 -0.21 15.32
CA GLN A 134 5.65 -1.08 14.22
C GLN A 134 5.84 -2.53 14.61
N ILE A 135 4.91 -3.35 14.13
CA ILE A 135 5.16 -4.77 13.95
C ILE A 135 6.36 -4.89 13.00
N ASN A 136 7.30 -5.78 13.28
CA ASN A 136 8.44 -6.03 12.40
C ASN A 136 7.93 -6.47 11.03
N VAL A 137 7.87 -5.52 10.10
CA VAL A 137 7.42 -5.77 8.73
C VAL A 137 8.59 -6.28 7.94
N VAL A 138 8.61 -7.56 7.64
CA VAL A 138 9.50 -8.10 6.61
C VAL A 138 8.86 -7.78 5.27
N GLU A 139 9.32 -6.69 4.67
CA GLU A 139 8.98 -6.39 3.28
C GLU A 139 9.70 -7.40 2.39
N ASN A 140 9.05 -8.50 2.08
CA ASN A 140 9.46 -9.34 0.95
C ASN A 140 9.21 -8.54 -0.33
N HIS A 141 10.06 -7.58 -0.58
CA HIS A 141 10.11 -6.86 -1.84
C HIS A 141 10.63 -7.78 -2.94
N PHE A 142 9.78 -8.65 -3.41
CA PHE A 142 9.99 -9.19 -4.74
C PHE A 142 9.70 -8.09 -5.76
N SER A 143 10.59 -7.13 -5.86
CA SER A 143 10.63 -6.28 -7.03
C SER A 143 11.09 -7.14 -8.21
N VAL A 144 10.15 -7.89 -8.78
CA VAL A 144 10.39 -8.67 -9.98
C VAL A 144 10.61 -7.69 -11.11
N LYS A 145 11.85 -7.21 -11.21
CA LYS A 145 12.26 -6.43 -12.38
C LYS A 145 12.34 -7.39 -13.57
N PRO A 146 11.73 -7.02 -14.70
CA PRO A 146 11.90 -7.79 -15.92
C PRO A 146 13.39 -7.93 -16.21
N LYS A 147 13.86 -9.17 -16.35
CA LYS A 147 15.26 -9.46 -16.70
C LYS A 147 15.48 -9.51 -18.21
N LYS A 148 14.39 -9.79 -18.97
CA LYS A 148 14.41 -9.94 -20.43
C LYS A 148 13.39 -9.01 -21.07
N TRP A 149 13.68 -8.48 -22.26
CA TRP A 149 12.81 -7.53 -22.96
C TRP A 149 11.39 -8.07 -23.21
N TRP A 150 11.23 -9.36 -23.48
CA TRP A 150 9.92 -9.98 -23.71
C TRP A 150 9.06 -10.08 -22.44
N GLU A 151 9.68 -10.06 -21.25
CA GLU A 151 8.95 -10.02 -19.98
C GLU A 151 8.17 -8.71 -19.83
N TYR A 152 8.67 -7.62 -20.41
CA TYR A 152 7.93 -6.35 -20.48
C TYR A 152 6.64 -6.46 -21.28
N ILE A 153 6.61 -7.33 -22.29
CA ILE A 153 5.44 -7.52 -23.16
C ILE A 153 4.38 -8.38 -22.47
N LEU A 154 4.77 -9.34 -21.64
CA LEU A 154 3.86 -10.25 -20.95
C LEU A 154 3.06 -9.58 -19.82
N GLY A 155 3.53 -8.44 -19.35
CA GLY A 155 2.80 -7.56 -18.43
C GLY A 155 2.43 -8.19 -17.10
N THR A 156 1.43 -7.58 -16.45
CA THR A 156 1.03 -7.88 -15.06
C THR A 156 0.60 -9.33 -14.82
N ARG A 157 0.07 -10.04 -15.83
CA ARG A 157 -0.36 -11.43 -15.66
C ARG A 157 0.80 -12.36 -15.41
N TYR A 158 1.88 -12.19 -16.18
CA TYR A 158 3.10 -12.97 -16.03
C TYR A 158 3.79 -12.67 -14.70
N PHE A 159 3.92 -11.37 -14.36
CA PHE A 159 4.53 -10.98 -13.09
C PHE A 159 3.74 -11.48 -11.89
N ALA A 160 2.41 -11.37 -11.93
CA ALA A 160 1.56 -11.90 -10.87
C ALA A 160 1.75 -13.41 -10.67
N TRP A 161 1.85 -14.17 -11.75
CA TRP A 161 2.11 -15.61 -11.69
C TRP A 161 3.49 -15.90 -11.10
N LYS A 162 4.53 -15.21 -11.58
CA LYS A 162 5.91 -15.39 -11.12
C LYS A 162 6.05 -15.06 -9.62
N VAL A 163 5.51 -13.91 -9.20
CA VAL A 163 5.57 -13.47 -7.80
C VAL A 163 4.80 -14.41 -6.88
N ARG A 164 3.63 -14.90 -7.29
CA ARG A 164 2.88 -15.89 -6.50
C ARG A 164 3.66 -17.18 -6.31
N LYS A 165 4.37 -17.63 -7.33
CA LYS A 165 5.21 -18.82 -7.24
C LYS A 165 6.39 -18.61 -6.27
N GLU A 166 6.99 -17.41 -6.28
CA GLU A 166 8.09 -17.05 -5.40
C GLU A 166 7.62 -16.74 -3.96
N ASN A 167 6.35 -16.30 -3.79
CA ASN A 167 5.74 -15.99 -2.48
C ASN A 167 5.21 -17.22 -1.71
N GLN A 168 5.48 -18.42 -2.18
CA GLN A 168 5.02 -19.64 -1.51
C GLN A 168 5.80 -19.96 -0.23
N ASP A 169 6.94 -19.30 -0.01
CA ASP A 169 7.72 -19.48 1.22
C ASP A 169 6.96 -18.86 2.39
N GLU A 170 6.55 -19.70 3.33
CA GLU A 170 5.85 -19.28 4.53
C GLU A 170 6.82 -18.56 5.47
N ILE A 171 6.41 -17.38 5.94
CA ILE A 171 7.09 -16.75 7.08
C ILE A 171 6.42 -17.32 8.33
N ASN A 172 7.11 -18.23 8.98
CA ASN A 172 6.62 -18.92 10.18
C ASN A 172 6.81 -18.11 11.48
N ASP A 173 7.25 -16.86 11.42
CA ASP A 173 7.40 -16.02 12.58
C ASP A 173 6.11 -15.22 12.84
N PRO A 174 5.36 -15.51 13.92
CA PRO A 174 4.11 -14.80 14.23
C PRO A 174 4.32 -13.31 14.58
N SER A 175 5.53 -12.90 14.95
CA SER A 175 5.87 -11.51 15.24
C SER A 175 6.14 -10.68 13.98
N MET A 176 6.22 -11.32 12.82
CA MET A 176 6.52 -10.66 11.55
C MET A 176 5.29 -10.55 10.64
N VAL A 177 5.24 -9.47 9.87
CA VAL A 177 4.28 -9.28 8.78
C VAL A 177 4.98 -9.47 7.45
N ALA A 178 4.52 -10.45 6.67
CA ALA A 178 4.95 -10.63 5.30
C ALA A 178 4.09 -9.79 4.36
N LEU A 179 4.60 -8.68 3.87
CA LEU A 179 3.94 -7.90 2.82
C LEU A 179 4.16 -8.56 1.46
N LYS A 180 3.10 -9.03 0.86
CA LYS A 180 3.15 -9.76 -0.41
C LYS A 180 2.42 -9.02 -1.53
N ASP A 181 2.99 -9.11 -2.73
CA ASP A 181 2.32 -8.73 -3.96
C ASP A 181 1.43 -9.88 -4.46
N PHE A 182 0.27 -9.54 -5.02
CA PHE A 182 -0.66 -10.51 -5.63
C PHE A 182 -1.12 -11.65 -4.71
N VAL A 183 -1.53 -11.29 -3.50
CA VAL A 183 -2.16 -12.21 -2.53
C VAL A 183 -3.48 -12.79 -3.02
#